data_a714c35df12024cf0bd11af996d8a80b
#
_entry.id   a714c35df12024cf0bd11af996d8a80b
#
_cell.length_a   1.000
_cell.length_b   1.000
_cell.length_c   1.000
_cell.angle_alpha   90.00
_cell.angle_beta   90.00
_cell.angle_gamma   90.00
#
_symmetry.space_group_name_H-M   'P 1'
#
loop_
_entity.id
_entity.type
_entity.pdbx_description
1 polymer ?
#
loop_
_entity_poly.entity_id
_entity_poly.type
_entity_poly.pdbx_seq_one_letter_code
_entity_poly.pdbx_strand_id
1 'polypeptide(L)'
;DGYLKRKRQRLHDIALDAIDEVRETGEPVDLKPMNSFERKIVHDVVREEGMKSRSHGEEPRRYVTVYLKASAAEDAEDEDEA
;
A
#
# COMPACT_ATOMS: atom_id res chain seq x y z
N ASP A 1 -22.79 5.83 -5.19
CA ASP A 1 -23.05 4.85 -4.26
C ASP A 1 -22.37 3.60 -4.62
N GLY A 2 -22.82 2.81 -5.49
CA GLY A 2 -22.17 1.57 -5.83
C GLY A 2 -20.78 1.76 -6.35
N TYR A 3 -20.55 2.85 -7.03
CA TYR A 3 -19.25 3.10 -7.62
C TYR A 3 -18.15 3.20 -6.55
N LEU A 4 -18.40 3.99 -5.53
CA LEU A 4 -17.37 4.15 -4.49
C LEU A 4 -17.12 2.86 -3.73
N LYS A 5 -18.16 2.10 -3.49
CA LYS A 5 -17.99 0.84 -2.81
C LYS A 5 -17.15 -0.11 -3.63
N ARG A 6 -17.42 -0.20 -4.92
CA ARG A 6 -16.66 -1.11 -5.79
C ARG A 6 -15.22 -0.67 -5.92
N LYS A 7 -14.99 0.64 -5.99
CA LYS A 7 -13.63 1.13 -6.11
C LYS A 7 -12.84 0.81 -4.85
N ARG A 8 -13.45 1.01 -3.70
CA ARG A 8 -12.77 0.70 -2.45
C ARG A 8 -12.48 -0.79 -2.35
N GLN A 9 -13.44 -1.62 -2.76
CA GLN A 9 -13.25 -3.05 -2.73
C GLN A 9 -12.10 -3.47 -3.63
N ARG A 10 -12.02 -2.87 -4.82
CA ARG A 10 -10.94 -3.19 -5.73
C ARG A 10 -9.59 -2.82 -5.15
N LEU A 11 -9.50 -1.65 -4.54
CA LEU A 11 -8.24 -1.22 -3.93
C LEU A 11 -7.87 -2.13 -2.77
N HIS A 12 -8.86 -2.57 -2.02
CA HIS A 12 -8.64 -3.50 -0.93
C HIS A 12 -8.06 -4.80 -1.48
N ASP A 13 -8.61 -5.30 -2.57
CA ASP A 13 -8.13 -6.54 -3.16
C ASP A 13 -6.71 -6.39 -3.69
N ILE A 14 -6.42 -5.25 -4.31
CA ILE A 14 -5.09 -4.99 -4.83
C ILE A 14 -4.09 -4.98 -3.68
N ALA A 15 -4.45 -4.34 -2.59
CA ALA A 15 -3.56 -4.29 -1.43
C ALA A 15 -3.33 -5.67 -0.84
N LEU A 16 -4.38 -6.46 -0.75
CA LEU A 16 -4.24 -7.81 -0.19
C LEU A 16 -3.37 -8.69 -1.08
N ASP A 17 -3.52 -8.57 -2.40
CA ASP A 17 -2.68 -9.34 -3.31
C ASP A 17 -1.21 -8.97 -3.13
N ALA A 18 -0.93 -7.70 -2.99
CA ALA A 18 0.44 -7.26 -2.78
C ALA A 18 0.98 -7.77 -1.45
N ILE A 19 0.14 -7.74 -0.43
CA ILE A 19 0.54 -8.23 0.89
C ILE A 19 0.88 -9.71 0.83
N ASP A 20 0.06 -10.49 0.12
CA ASP A 20 0.32 -11.91 -0.01
C ASP A 20 1.63 -12.15 -0.72
N GLU A 21 1.90 -11.39 -1.76
CA GLU A 21 3.13 -11.56 -2.50
C GLU A 21 4.33 -11.22 -1.63
N VAL A 22 4.25 -10.15 -0.87
CA VAL A 22 5.32 -9.76 0.03
C VAL A 22 5.56 -10.86 1.06
N ARG A 23 4.50 -11.46 1.57
CA ARG A 23 4.65 -12.53 2.56
C ARG A 23 5.30 -13.76 1.97
N GLU A 24 5.01 -14.03 0.70
CA GLU A 24 5.60 -15.20 0.07
C GLU A 24 7.05 -14.99 -0.30
N THR A 25 7.38 -13.84 -0.83
CA THR A 25 8.73 -13.61 -1.33
C THR A 25 9.63 -12.93 -0.32
N GLY A 26 9.06 -12.21 0.60
CA GLY A 26 9.84 -11.43 1.55
C GLY A 26 10.40 -10.15 0.96
N GLU A 27 9.98 -9.79 -0.24
CA GLU A 27 10.48 -8.61 -0.90
C GLU A 27 9.41 -7.58 -1.14
N PRO A 28 9.78 -6.29 -1.21
CA PRO A 28 8.79 -5.25 -1.43
C PRO A 28 8.09 -5.40 -2.77
N VAL A 29 6.84 -4.97 -2.81
CA VAL A 29 6.05 -5.00 -4.02
C VAL A 29 5.56 -3.60 -4.31
N ASP A 30 5.81 -3.12 -5.53
CA ASP A 30 5.35 -1.81 -5.95
C ASP A 30 4.00 -1.94 -6.61
N LEU A 31 3.09 -1.06 -6.27
CA LEU A 31 1.78 -1.03 -6.88
C LEU A 31 1.76 -0.02 -8.02
N LYS A 32 0.67 0.00 -8.75
CA LYS A 32 0.54 0.96 -9.84
C LYS A 32 0.33 2.35 -9.29
N PRO A 33 0.65 3.38 -10.07
CA PRO A 33 0.41 4.75 -9.61
C PRO A 33 -1.05 4.97 -9.27
N MET A 34 -1.29 5.75 -8.24
CA MET A 34 -2.63 6.04 -7.76
C MET A 34 -2.70 7.47 -7.26
N ASN A 35 -3.92 8.00 -7.20
CA ASN A 35 -4.08 9.34 -6.63
C ASN A 35 -4.06 9.24 -5.12
N SER A 36 -4.09 10.39 -4.44
CA SER A 36 -3.91 10.39 -3.00
C SER A 36 -5.05 9.67 -2.27
N PHE A 37 -6.27 9.77 -2.78
CA PHE A 37 -7.40 9.09 -2.17
C PHE A 37 -7.19 7.57 -2.22
N GLU A 38 -6.75 7.08 -3.35
CA GLU A 38 -6.52 5.66 -3.53
C GLU A 38 -5.38 5.16 -2.66
N ARG A 39 -4.32 5.95 -2.59
CA ARG A 39 -3.17 5.56 -1.78
C ARG A 39 -3.54 5.48 -0.31
N LYS A 40 -4.40 6.38 0.14
CA LYS A 40 -4.82 6.35 1.54
C LYS A 40 -5.53 5.04 1.86
N ILE A 41 -6.40 4.60 0.97
CA ILE A 41 -7.11 3.35 1.19
C ILE A 41 -6.13 2.19 1.26
N VAL A 42 -5.16 2.15 0.35
CA VAL A 42 -4.18 1.08 0.34
C VAL A 42 -3.36 1.10 1.63
N HIS A 43 -2.91 2.27 2.04
CA HIS A 43 -2.14 2.37 3.29
C HIS A 43 -2.94 1.85 4.48
N ASP A 44 -4.22 2.17 4.52
CA ASP A 44 -5.06 1.71 5.62
C ASP A 44 -5.16 0.20 5.65
N VAL A 45 -5.37 -0.41 4.49
CA VAL A 45 -5.48 -1.87 4.41
C VAL A 45 -4.16 -2.52 4.82
N VAL A 46 -3.05 -2.01 4.32
CA VAL A 46 -1.75 -2.56 4.64
C VAL A 46 -1.49 -2.47 6.14
N ARG A 47 -1.84 -1.35 6.73
CA ARG A 47 -1.64 -1.18 8.16
C ARG A 47 -2.48 -2.16 8.95
N GLU A 48 -3.72 -2.39 8.54
CA GLU A 48 -4.60 -3.31 9.23
C GLU A 48 -4.07 -4.73 9.18
N GLU A 49 -3.32 -5.06 8.14
CA GLU A 49 -2.74 -6.38 8.02
C GLU A 49 -1.40 -6.49 8.73
N GLY A 50 -0.98 -5.47 9.39
CA GLY A 50 0.27 -5.51 10.13
C GLY A 50 1.51 -5.32 9.28
N MET A 51 1.33 -4.81 8.10
CA MET A 51 2.44 -4.60 7.18
C MET A 51 2.79 -3.13 7.10
N LYS A 52 3.79 -2.79 6.34
CA LYS A 52 4.22 -1.42 6.15
C LYS A 52 4.08 -1.02 4.70
N SER A 53 3.94 0.26 4.46
CA SER A 53 3.85 0.77 3.10
C SER A 53 4.42 2.18 3.04
N ARG A 54 4.86 2.56 1.86
CA ARG A 54 5.41 3.90 1.62
C ARG A 54 4.97 4.37 0.25
N SER A 55 4.81 5.68 0.12
CA SER A 55 4.52 6.29 -1.17
C SER A 55 5.78 6.84 -1.76
N HIS A 56 5.96 6.66 -3.06
CA HIS A 56 7.11 7.16 -3.78
C HIS A 56 6.69 7.84 -5.06
N GLY A 57 7.62 8.54 -5.66
CA GLY A 57 7.41 9.13 -6.97
C GLY A 57 6.82 10.49 -6.87
N GLU A 58 6.46 11.04 -8.02
CA GLU A 58 5.88 12.37 -8.09
C GLU A 58 4.55 12.33 -8.78
N GLU A 59 3.65 13.22 -8.38
CA GLU A 59 2.38 13.30 -9.02
C GLU A 59 2.56 13.53 -10.51
N PRO A 60 1.74 12.97 -11.34
CA PRO A 60 0.61 12.10 -11.01
C PRO A 60 0.97 10.62 -10.96
N ARG A 61 2.23 10.28 -10.89
CA ARG A 61 2.68 8.91 -10.92
C ARG A 61 3.14 8.37 -9.58
N ARG A 62 2.64 8.93 -8.52
CA ARG A 62 3.00 8.42 -7.21
C ARG A 62 2.40 7.06 -7.00
N TYR A 63 3.13 6.17 -6.39
CA TYR A 63 2.68 4.81 -6.15
C TYR A 63 3.07 4.36 -4.75
N VAL A 64 2.51 3.24 -4.33
CA VAL A 64 2.75 2.70 -2.99
C VAL A 64 3.59 1.44 -3.11
N THR A 65 4.54 1.28 -2.20
CA THR A 65 5.33 0.06 -2.08
C THR A 65 4.94 -0.60 -0.76
N VAL A 66 4.62 -1.88 -0.83
CA VAL A 66 4.26 -2.67 0.36
C VAL A 66 5.45 -3.52 0.74
N TYR A 67 5.79 -3.60 2.02
CA TYR A 67 6.94 -4.39 2.45
C TYR A 67 6.71 -4.94 3.84
N LEU A 68 7.55 -5.89 4.24
CA LEU A 68 7.41 -6.51 5.54
C LEU A 68 7.85 -5.57 6.64
N LYS A 69 7.13 -5.63 7.73
CA LYS A 69 7.47 -4.80 8.86
C LYS A 69 8.89 -5.04 9.34
N ALA A 70 9.28 -6.29 9.39
CA ALA A 70 10.60 -6.60 9.89
C ALA A 70 11.71 -6.07 9.00
N SER A 71 11.48 -6.08 7.70
CA SER A 71 12.54 -5.64 6.83
C SER A 71 12.61 -4.14 6.74
N ALA A 72 11.73 -3.46 7.42
CA ALA A 72 11.76 -2.04 7.36
C ALA A 72 12.39 -1.45 8.52
N ALA A 73 13.24 -2.13 9.10
CA ALA A 73 13.84 -1.60 10.29
C ALA A 73 14.33 -0.26 10.01
N GLU A 74 14.74 -0.07 8.83
CA GLU A 74 15.24 1.12 8.62
C GLU A 74 14.27 2.12 8.47
N ASP A 75 13.27 1.96 8.26
CA ASP A 75 12.47 2.94 8.00
C ASP A 75 11.74 3.48 8.90
N ALA A 76 11.98 3.37 9.64
CA ALA A 76 11.28 3.95 10.50
C ALA A 76 10.60 5.10 10.11
N GLU A 77 10.83 5.60 9.39
CA GLU A 77 10.13 6.62 9.14
C GLU A 77 9.09 6.58 8.56
N ASP A 78 8.63 6.35 8.48
CA ASP A 78 7.57 6.26 7.93
C ASP A 78 6.67 7.02 8.02
N GLU A 79 6.39 7.33 8.09
CA GLU A 79 5.65 7.81 8.13
C GLU A 79 4.74 8.12 7.59
N ASP A 80 4.45 8.12 7.37
CA ASP A 80 3.61 8.33 6.76
C ASP A 80 2.61 8.71 7.06
N GLU A 81 2.35 8.86 7.45
CA GLU A 81 1.52 8.99 7.70
C GLU A 81 0.87 9.68 7.46
N ALA A 82 0.77 9.90 7.37
CA ALA A 82 0.08 10.37 7.10
C ALA A 82 -0.53 10.67 7.04
#